data_bb845ef3b90983b06f44de3399b2191d
#
_entry.id   bb845ef3b90983b06f44de3399b2191d
#
_cell.length_a   1.000
_cell.length_b   1.000
_cell.length_c   1.000
_cell.angle_alpha   90.00
_cell.angle_beta   90.00
_cell.angle_gamma   90.00
#
_symmetry.space_group_name_H-M   'P 1'
#
loop_
_entity.id
_entity.type
_entity.pdbx_description
1 polymer ?
#
loop_
_entity_poly.entity_id
_entity_poly.type
_entity_poly.pdbx_seq_one_letter_code
_entity_poly.pdbx_strand_id
1 'polypeptide(L)'
;MRRILKTTLLLITLLFFIYCSFSETVITHNFDNGWKNRESVDFEFKKSSNENNYDLYLILRHNKNYSFSNIFIISKLKLLNEDEKIDTLEYILSEPSGKWKGKTKLSIVEHKLNFKKNISLNGDGFNYLSLRNAMRLNNTISPIQNLENVIDLGLLIEPVK
;
A
#
# COMPACT_ATOMS: atom_id res chain seq x y z
N MET A 1 -40.61 -33.87 -10.57
CA MET A 1 -39.32 -33.56 -11.19
C MET A 1 -39.07 -32.04 -11.39
N ARG A 2 -39.91 -31.23 -12.02
CA ARG A 2 -39.68 -29.80 -12.27
C ARG A 2 -39.56 -28.96 -10.99
N ARG A 3 -40.22 -29.26 -9.87
CA ARG A 3 -40.10 -28.54 -8.59
C ARG A 3 -38.77 -28.83 -7.89
N ILE A 4 -38.32 -30.06 -7.92
CA ILE A 4 -37.01 -30.46 -7.31
C ILE A 4 -35.86 -29.79 -8.06
N LEU A 5 -35.93 -29.73 -9.40
CA LEU A 5 -34.92 -29.06 -10.20
C LEU A 5 -34.83 -27.54 -9.93
N LYS A 6 -35.96 -26.88 -9.69
CA LYS A 6 -36.01 -25.45 -9.32
C LYS A 6 -35.45 -25.19 -7.93
N THR A 7 -35.72 -26.08 -6.95
CA THR A 7 -35.19 -25.93 -5.60
C THR A 7 -33.70 -26.23 -5.54
N THR A 8 -33.18 -27.22 -6.28
CA THR A 8 -31.75 -27.47 -6.36
C THR A 8 -30.98 -26.34 -7.08
N LEU A 9 -31.55 -25.77 -8.13
CA LEU A 9 -30.96 -24.61 -8.81
C LEU A 9 -30.90 -23.38 -7.89
N LEU A 10 -31.95 -23.13 -7.11
CA LEU A 10 -32.01 -22.04 -6.14
C LEU A 10 -30.97 -22.24 -5.01
N LEU A 11 -30.77 -23.49 -4.55
CA LEU A 11 -29.77 -23.80 -3.53
C LEU A 11 -28.32 -23.58 -4.04
N ILE A 12 -28.07 -23.96 -5.30
CA ILE A 12 -26.75 -23.78 -5.95
C ILE A 12 -26.45 -22.29 -6.13
N THR A 13 -27.44 -21.48 -6.55
CA THR A 13 -27.24 -20.02 -6.67
C THR A 13 -27.00 -19.36 -5.32
N LEU A 14 -27.62 -19.82 -4.24
CA LEU A 14 -27.40 -19.29 -2.89
C LEU A 14 -25.98 -19.57 -2.37
N LEU A 15 -25.37 -20.70 -2.76
CA LEU A 15 -23.99 -21.05 -2.39
C LEU A 15 -22.93 -20.14 -3.05
N PHE A 16 -23.23 -19.52 -4.20
CA PHE A 16 -22.32 -18.56 -4.86
C PHE A 16 -22.20 -17.20 -4.16
N PHE A 17 -23.14 -16.85 -3.28
CA PHE A 17 -23.12 -15.57 -2.55
C PHE A 17 -22.32 -15.61 -1.23
N ILE A 18 -21.81 -16.77 -0.80
CA ILE A 18 -21.13 -16.91 0.50
C ILE A 18 -19.61 -16.60 0.39
N TYR A 19 -19.07 -16.31 -0.79
CA TYR A 19 -17.62 -16.18 -1.00
C TYR A 19 -17.19 -14.76 -1.31
N CYS A 20 -17.37 -13.82 -0.37
CA CYS A 20 -16.63 -12.57 -0.40
C CYS A 20 -16.55 -11.97 1.00
N SER A 21 -15.55 -12.40 1.78
CA SER A 21 -15.13 -11.69 2.98
C SER A 21 -13.60 -11.58 2.96
N PHE A 22 -13.09 -10.74 2.07
CA PHE A 22 -11.69 -10.31 2.09
C PHE A 22 -11.71 -8.91 2.71
N SER A 23 -11.27 -8.78 3.96
CA SER A 23 -11.23 -7.49 4.64
C SER A 23 -9.86 -6.82 4.47
N GLU A 24 -9.41 -6.70 3.22
CA GLU A 24 -8.29 -5.82 2.89
C GLU A 24 -8.76 -4.38 2.94
N THR A 25 -8.02 -3.53 3.63
CA THR A 25 -8.28 -2.08 3.66
C THR A 25 -7.17 -1.38 2.92
N VAL A 26 -7.52 -0.59 1.90
CA VAL A 26 -6.59 0.26 1.17
C VAL A 26 -6.98 1.72 1.41
N ILE A 27 -6.04 2.51 1.92
CA ILE A 27 -6.18 3.97 2.07
C ILE A 27 -5.19 4.60 1.09
N THR A 28 -5.64 5.52 0.25
CA THR A 28 -4.81 6.10 -0.82
C THR A 28 -4.75 7.62 -0.73
N HIS A 29 -3.56 8.17 -0.96
CA HIS A 29 -3.30 9.59 -1.14
C HIS A 29 -2.82 9.85 -2.57
N ASN A 30 -3.51 10.75 -3.29
CA ASN A 30 -3.20 11.09 -4.68
C ASN A 30 -2.33 12.35 -4.74
N PHE A 31 -1.41 12.41 -5.68
CA PHE A 31 -0.57 13.57 -5.95
C PHE A 31 -1.01 14.29 -7.24
N ASP A 32 -1.21 15.58 -7.18
CA ASP A 32 -1.61 16.36 -8.36
C ASP A 32 -0.50 16.46 -9.40
N ASN A 33 0.74 16.71 -8.97
CA ASN A 33 1.91 16.93 -9.84
C ASN A 33 3.17 16.24 -9.30
N GLY A 34 3.07 14.95 -8.94
CA GLY A 34 4.16 14.23 -8.30
C GLY A 34 4.28 14.50 -6.80
N TRP A 35 5.21 13.83 -6.14
CA TRP A 35 5.37 13.87 -4.69
C TRP A 35 6.44 14.89 -4.28
N LYS A 36 6.03 16.01 -3.69
CA LYS A 36 6.93 17.08 -3.25
C LYS A 36 7.77 16.65 -2.05
N ASN A 37 9.01 17.11 -1.97
CA ASN A 37 9.97 16.72 -0.91
C ASN A 37 9.48 17.01 0.52
N ARG A 38 8.74 18.11 0.72
CA ARG A 38 8.23 18.50 2.05
C ARG A 38 6.81 18.00 2.33
N GLU A 39 6.20 17.34 1.38
CA GLU A 39 4.86 16.80 1.50
C GLU A 39 4.89 15.49 2.27
N SER A 40 4.22 15.47 3.43
CA SER A 40 3.96 14.26 4.17
C SER A 40 2.66 13.63 3.70
N VAL A 41 2.66 12.31 3.55
CA VAL A 41 1.47 11.50 3.32
C VAL A 41 1.14 10.82 4.63
N ASP A 42 0.00 11.19 5.22
CA ASP A 42 -0.39 10.74 6.53
C ASP A 42 -1.59 9.80 6.42
N PHE A 43 -1.46 8.62 7.01
CA PHE A 43 -2.51 7.61 7.09
C PHE A 43 -2.91 7.39 8.55
N GLU A 44 -4.20 7.50 8.81
CA GLU A 44 -4.81 7.04 10.05
C GLU A 44 -5.53 5.72 9.76
N PHE A 45 -5.23 4.69 10.54
CA PHE A 45 -5.79 3.35 10.32
C PHE A 45 -6.00 2.59 11.61
N LYS A 46 -6.90 1.62 11.54
CA LYS A 46 -7.20 0.68 12.63
C LYS A 46 -7.30 -0.74 12.09
N LYS A 47 -7.37 -1.73 12.97
CA LYS A 47 -7.64 -3.11 12.55
C LYS A 47 -8.94 -3.19 11.75
N SER A 48 -8.95 -3.99 10.69
CA SER A 48 -10.09 -4.15 9.77
C SER A 48 -10.91 -5.42 10.04
N SER A 49 -10.45 -6.28 10.92
CA SER A 49 -11.09 -7.56 11.28
C SER A 49 -10.81 -7.91 12.74
N ASN A 50 -11.31 -9.08 13.17
CA ASN A 50 -11.03 -9.63 14.50
C ASN A 50 -9.66 -10.31 14.64
N GLU A 51 -8.88 -10.32 13.56
CA GLU A 51 -7.50 -10.81 13.60
C GLU A 51 -6.63 -9.88 14.45
N ASN A 52 -5.57 -10.44 15.04
CA ASN A 52 -4.66 -9.66 15.88
C ASN A 52 -3.43 -9.19 15.09
N ASN A 53 -3.00 -9.94 14.06
CA ASN A 53 -1.79 -9.68 13.31
C ASN A 53 -2.09 -9.25 11.88
N TYR A 54 -1.32 -8.31 11.39
CA TYR A 54 -1.48 -7.71 10.07
C TYR A 54 -0.15 -7.54 9.34
N ASP A 55 -0.20 -7.68 8.04
CA ASP A 55 0.83 -7.25 7.13
C ASP A 55 0.49 -5.86 6.58
N LEU A 56 1.46 -4.94 6.63
CA LEU A 56 1.32 -3.63 6.03
C LEU A 56 2.18 -3.55 4.77
N TYR A 57 1.58 -3.05 3.69
CA TYR A 57 2.26 -2.78 2.43
C TYR A 57 2.03 -1.34 2.00
N LEU A 58 3.03 -0.78 1.33
CA LEU A 58 2.85 0.46 0.60
C LEU A 58 2.52 0.12 -0.86
N ILE A 59 1.47 0.74 -1.38
CA ILE A 59 1.09 0.64 -2.80
C ILE A 59 1.54 1.93 -3.47
N LEU A 60 2.63 1.85 -4.23
CA LEU A 60 3.16 2.98 -4.97
C LEU A 60 2.74 2.86 -6.43
N ARG A 61 2.09 3.90 -6.97
CA ARG A 61 1.79 3.99 -8.40
C ARG A 61 2.52 5.17 -9.02
N HIS A 62 3.14 4.91 -10.16
CA HIS A 62 3.79 5.91 -10.98
C HIS A 62 3.53 5.64 -12.46
N ASN A 63 3.73 6.62 -13.32
CA ASN A 63 3.69 6.37 -14.76
C ASN A 63 5.06 5.85 -15.25
N LYS A 64 5.10 5.36 -16.49
CA LYS A 64 6.32 4.77 -17.09
C LYS A 64 7.49 5.75 -17.23
N ASN A 65 7.23 7.06 -17.11
CA ASN A 65 8.25 8.12 -17.23
C ASN A 65 8.91 8.46 -15.88
N TYR A 66 8.63 7.71 -14.82
CA TYR A 66 9.34 7.85 -13.55
C TYR A 66 10.83 7.63 -13.77
N SER A 67 11.65 8.60 -13.34
CA SER A 67 13.04 8.72 -13.76
C SER A 67 14.04 7.89 -12.94
N PHE A 68 13.59 7.18 -11.90
CA PHE A 68 14.49 6.49 -10.96
C PHE A 68 14.17 5.00 -10.90
N SER A 69 15.21 4.19 -10.68
CA SER A 69 15.10 2.73 -10.49
C SER A 69 14.70 2.33 -9.08
N ASN A 70 14.69 3.27 -8.13
CA ASN A 70 14.37 3.07 -6.72
C ASN A 70 13.58 4.25 -6.16
N ILE A 71 13.15 4.09 -4.90
CA ILE A 71 12.61 5.18 -4.10
C ILE A 71 13.06 5.05 -2.65
N PHE A 72 13.50 6.17 -2.05
CA PHE A 72 13.77 6.29 -0.62
C PHE A 72 12.60 6.98 0.07
N ILE A 73 12.12 6.38 1.16
CA ILE A 73 10.99 6.87 1.95
C ILE A 73 11.39 6.90 3.41
N ILE A 74 11.21 8.05 4.08
CA ILE A 74 11.24 8.13 5.54
C ILE A 74 9.84 7.85 6.03
N SER A 75 9.71 6.87 6.93
CA SER A 75 8.46 6.52 7.59
C SER A 75 8.51 6.83 9.08
N LYS A 76 7.40 7.32 9.62
CA LYS A 76 7.13 7.47 11.04
C LYS A 76 5.88 6.67 11.36
N LEU A 77 6.06 5.57 12.07
CA LEU A 77 4.96 4.67 12.45
C LEU A 77 4.71 4.80 13.95
N LYS A 78 3.49 5.17 14.32
CA LYS A 78 2.98 5.21 15.69
C LYS A 78 1.86 4.20 15.83
N LEU A 79 2.14 3.06 16.45
CA LEU A 79 1.11 2.10 16.82
C LEU A 79 0.47 2.50 18.15
N LEU A 80 -0.77 2.05 18.33
CA LEU A 80 -1.50 2.30 19.59
C LEU A 80 -0.71 1.72 20.78
N ASN A 81 -0.47 2.54 21.79
CA ASN A 81 0.31 2.21 22.99
C ASN A 81 1.80 1.85 22.75
N GLU A 82 2.36 2.16 21.58
CA GLU A 82 3.79 2.05 21.31
C GLU A 82 4.43 3.43 21.08
N ASP A 83 5.75 3.51 21.21
CA ASP A 83 6.50 4.70 20.83
C ASP A 83 6.57 4.83 19.30
N GLU A 84 6.70 6.09 18.82
CA GLU A 84 6.90 6.35 17.40
C GLU A 84 8.23 5.76 16.94
N LYS A 85 8.18 5.00 15.83
CA LYS A 85 9.36 4.42 15.18
C LYS A 85 9.62 5.14 13.86
N ILE A 86 10.85 5.59 13.66
CA ILE A 86 11.27 6.26 12.43
C ILE A 86 12.25 5.34 11.69
N ASP A 87 11.94 5.07 10.42
CA ASP A 87 12.78 4.24 9.54
C ASP A 87 13.02 4.97 8.22
N THR A 88 14.18 4.69 7.60
CA THR A 88 14.44 5.05 6.20
C THR A 88 14.43 3.75 5.36
N LEU A 89 13.54 3.72 4.41
CA LEU A 89 13.27 2.55 3.56
C LEU A 89 13.77 2.82 2.15
N GLU A 90 14.41 1.84 1.54
CA GLU A 90 14.72 1.84 0.11
C GLU A 90 13.96 0.72 -0.58
N TYR A 91 13.32 1.05 -1.69
CA TYR A 91 12.65 0.09 -2.55
C TYR A 91 13.19 0.17 -3.97
N ILE A 92 13.69 -0.96 -4.46
CA ILE A 92 14.13 -1.10 -5.86
C ILE A 92 12.90 -1.36 -6.72
N LEU A 93 12.60 -0.45 -7.63
CA LEU A 93 11.40 -0.45 -8.47
C LEU A 93 11.63 -1.08 -9.85
N SER A 94 12.88 -1.10 -10.35
CA SER A 94 13.20 -1.72 -11.63
C SER A 94 14.38 -2.69 -11.53
N GLU A 95 14.49 -3.55 -12.51
CA GLU A 95 15.68 -4.37 -12.77
C GLU A 95 16.80 -3.50 -13.40
N PRO A 96 18.06 -3.96 -13.41
CA PRO A 96 19.13 -3.26 -14.12
C PRO A 96 18.86 -3.08 -15.62
N SER A 97 18.04 -3.94 -16.21
CA SER A 97 17.56 -3.84 -17.59
C SER A 97 16.59 -2.68 -17.84
N GLY A 98 16.15 -1.98 -16.78
CA GLY A 98 15.11 -0.96 -16.84
C GLY A 98 13.67 -1.50 -16.79
N LYS A 99 13.49 -2.82 -16.70
CA LYS A 99 12.16 -3.41 -16.57
C LYS A 99 11.60 -3.18 -15.17
N TRP A 100 10.39 -2.62 -15.09
CA TRP A 100 9.70 -2.41 -13.82
C TRP A 100 9.37 -3.73 -13.12
N LYS A 101 9.63 -3.82 -11.83
CA LYS A 101 9.26 -4.97 -10.97
C LYS A 101 7.79 -4.98 -10.61
N GLY A 102 7.13 -3.82 -10.70
CA GLY A 102 5.70 -3.66 -10.45
C GLY A 102 4.82 -4.22 -11.57
N LYS A 103 3.53 -4.33 -11.29
CA LYS A 103 2.51 -4.69 -12.27
C LYS A 103 2.25 -3.49 -13.18
N THR A 104 2.52 -3.64 -14.47
CA THR A 104 2.25 -2.59 -15.47
C THR A 104 0.88 -2.80 -16.10
N LYS A 105 0.04 -1.76 -16.05
CA LYS A 105 -1.25 -1.72 -16.74
C LYS A 105 -1.37 -0.39 -17.49
N LEU A 106 -1.43 -0.47 -18.83
CA LEU A 106 -1.38 0.72 -19.72
C LEU A 106 -0.11 1.56 -19.46
N SER A 107 -0.27 2.79 -18.98
CA SER A 107 0.83 3.71 -18.66
C SER A 107 1.25 3.72 -17.19
N ILE A 108 0.53 3.00 -16.32
CA ILE A 108 0.73 2.99 -14.87
C ILE A 108 1.49 1.73 -14.47
N VAL A 109 2.43 1.90 -13.56
CA VAL A 109 3.16 0.83 -12.87
C VAL A 109 2.78 0.87 -11.40
N GLU A 110 2.27 -0.24 -10.89
CA GLU A 110 1.88 -0.43 -9.50
C GLU A 110 2.86 -1.35 -8.79
N HIS A 111 3.40 -0.89 -7.67
CA HIS A 111 4.27 -1.67 -6.81
C HIS A 111 3.58 -1.96 -5.47
N LYS A 112 3.53 -3.24 -5.07
CA LYS A 112 3.18 -3.67 -3.72
C LYS A 112 4.47 -3.86 -2.94
N LEU A 113 4.81 -2.91 -2.08
CA LEU A 113 6.07 -2.82 -1.36
C LEU A 113 5.88 -3.32 0.08
N ASN A 114 6.72 -4.26 0.52
CA ASN A 114 6.67 -4.73 1.91
C ASN A 114 7.05 -3.59 2.86
N PHE A 115 6.18 -3.25 3.82
CA PHE A 115 6.47 -2.24 4.82
C PHE A 115 6.71 -2.86 6.20
N LYS A 116 5.73 -3.51 6.77
CA LYS A 116 5.85 -4.25 8.04
C LYS A 116 5.11 -5.57 7.91
N LYS A 117 5.66 -6.60 8.55
CA LYS A 117 5.10 -7.94 8.54
C LYS A 117 4.70 -8.36 9.92
N ASN A 118 3.59 -9.07 10.03
CA ASN A 118 3.10 -9.74 11.24
C ASN A 118 3.08 -8.80 12.45
N ILE A 119 2.61 -7.54 12.25
CA ILE A 119 2.47 -6.58 13.34
C ILE A 119 1.15 -6.79 14.08
N SER A 120 1.16 -6.57 15.39
CA SER A 120 -0.05 -6.65 16.20
C SER A 120 -0.77 -5.30 16.23
N LEU A 121 -2.03 -5.27 15.78
CA LEU A 121 -2.91 -4.12 15.87
C LEU A 121 -3.91 -4.33 17.00
N ASN A 122 -3.46 -4.07 18.24
CA ASN A 122 -4.24 -4.30 19.44
C ASN A 122 -5.17 -3.12 19.76
N GLY A 123 -6.36 -3.45 20.28
CA GLY A 123 -7.33 -2.44 20.71
C GLY A 123 -8.14 -1.82 19.56
N ASP A 124 -9.04 -0.91 19.93
CA ASP A 124 -9.98 -0.27 19.00
C ASP A 124 -9.57 1.18 18.62
N GLY A 125 -8.34 1.58 18.99
CA GLY A 125 -7.81 2.89 18.68
C GLY A 125 -7.16 2.97 17.30
N PHE A 126 -6.70 4.18 16.98
CA PHE A 126 -6.04 4.47 15.71
C PHE A 126 -4.53 4.32 15.81
N ASN A 127 -3.96 3.90 14.70
CA ASN A 127 -2.52 3.90 14.42
C ASN A 127 -2.25 4.95 13.35
N TYR A 128 -1.04 5.49 13.35
CA TYR A 128 -0.67 6.59 12.46
C TYR A 128 0.61 6.23 11.70
N LEU A 129 0.60 6.46 10.41
CA LEU A 129 1.77 6.32 9.54
C LEU A 129 1.95 7.61 8.75
N SER A 130 3.09 8.27 8.92
CA SER A 130 3.52 9.42 8.13
C SER A 130 4.66 9.01 7.22
N LEU A 131 4.55 9.31 5.94
CA LEU A 131 5.53 8.98 4.91
C LEU A 131 6.00 10.24 4.19
N ARG A 132 7.30 10.34 3.94
CA ARG A 132 7.91 11.43 3.17
C ARG A 132 8.95 10.86 2.22
N ASN A 133 8.96 11.33 0.95
CA ASN A 133 10.05 10.95 0.07
C ASN A 133 11.39 11.53 0.55
N ALA A 134 12.47 10.77 0.38
CA ALA A 134 13.82 11.14 0.77
C ALA A 134 14.80 11.06 -0.40
N MET A 135 14.28 11.20 -1.63
CA MET A 135 15.06 11.08 -2.85
C MET A 135 16.06 12.24 -3.03
N ARG A 136 17.25 11.87 -3.48
CA ARG A 136 18.34 12.79 -3.82
C ARG A 136 18.96 12.37 -5.15
N LEU A 137 19.53 13.32 -5.87
CA LEU A 137 20.38 12.99 -7.02
C LEU A 137 21.72 12.45 -6.53
N ASN A 138 22.31 11.54 -7.28
CA ASN A 138 23.66 11.03 -6.99
C ASN A 138 24.64 12.20 -6.85
N ASN A 139 25.53 12.10 -5.87
CA ASN A 139 26.57 13.11 -5.56
C ASN A 139 26.03 14.49 -5.14
N THR A 140 24.76 14.60 -4.71
CA THR A 140 24.22 15.84 -4.15
C THR A 140 23.70 15.64 -2.74
N ILE A 141 23.80 16.69 -1.91
CA ILE A 141 23.20 16.72 -0.59
C ILE A 141 21.74 17.19 -0.70
N SER A 142 21.43 17.95 -1.75
CA SER A 142 20.11 18.55 -1.93
C SER A 142 19.06 17.51 -2.29
N PRO A 143 17.90 17.52 -1.63
CA PRO A 143 16.81 16.63 -1.99
C PRO A 143 16.18 17.02 -3.33
N ILE A 144 15.60 16.04 -4.02
CA ILE A 144 14.76 16.27 -5.19
C ILE A 144 13.50 17.01 -4.72
N GLN A 145 13.26 18.20 -5.26
CA GLN A 145 12.17 19.07 -4.80
C GLN A 145 10.79 18.52 -5.15
N ASN A 146 10.65 17.87 -6.30
CA ASN A 146 9.44 17.21 -6.76
C ASN A 146 9.79 15.89 -7.43
N LEU A 147 9.22 14.82 -6.93
CA LEU A 147 9.36 13.48 -7.48
C LEU A 147 8.26 13.28 -8.53
N GLU A 148 8.55 13.77 -9.74
CA GLU A 148 7.61 13.76 -10.85
C GLU A 148 7.19 12.33 -11.23
N ASN A 149 6.01 12.22 -11.85
CA ASN A 149 5.45 10.97 -12.34
C ASN A 149 5.02 9.96 -11.25
N VAL A 150 5.13 10.27 -9.96
CA VAL A 150 4.43 9.56 -8.90
C VAL A 150 2.98 10.01 -8.92
N ILE A 151 2.06 9.04 -8.97
CA ILE A 151 0.61 9.28 -9.11
C ILE A 151 -0.06 9.25 -7.75
N ASP A 152 0.19 8.18 -7.00
CA ASP A 152 -0.38 8.00 -5.67
C ASP A 152 0.47 7.08 -4.79
N LEU A 153 0.18 7.15 -3.49
CA LEU A 153 0.73 6.26 -2.48
C LEU A 153 -0.42 5.76 -1.61
N GLY A 154 -0.53 4.45 -1.46
CA GLY A 154 -1.52 3.81 -0.62
C GLY A 154 -0.91 3.02 0.52
N LEU A 155 -1.67 2.88 1.61
CA LEU A 155 -1.42 1.92 2.69
C LEU A 155 -2.42 0.77 2.54
N LEU A 156 -1.92 -0.44 2.32
CA LEU A 156 -2.70 -1.68 2.30
C LEU A 156 -2.49 -2.42 3.62
N ILE A 157 -3.57 -2.81 4.26
CA ILE A 157 -3.62 -3.51 5.55
C ILE A 157 -4.25 -4.87 5.29
N GLU A 158 -3.45 -5.93 5.40
CA GLU A 158 -3.89 -7.32 5.18
C GLU A 158 -3.84 -8.09 6.50
N PRO A 159 -4.94 -8.72 6.94
CA PRO A 159 -4.91 -9.62 8.09
C PRO A 159 -4.05 -10.87 7.79
N VAL A 160 -3.25 -11.27 8.76
CA VAL A 160 -2.47 -12.53 8.70
C VAL A 160 -3.37 -13.64 9.19
N LYS A 161 -3.60 -14.65 8.36
CA LYS A 161 -4.41 -15.84 8.66
C LYS A 161 -3.57 -16.91 9.32
#